data_f4fcb466bbfca2650b085abdd42c7417
#
_entry.id   f4fcb466bbfca2650b085abdd42c7417
#
_cell.length_a   1.000
_cell.length_b   1.000
_cell.length_c   1.000
_cell.angle_alpha   90.00
_cell.angle_beta   90.00
_cell.angle_gamma   90.00
#
_symmetry.space_group_name_H-M   'P 1'
#
loop_
_entity.id
_entity.type
_entity.pdbx_description
1 polymer ?
#
loop_
_entity_poly.entity_id
_entity_poly.type
_entity_poly.pdbx_seq_one_letter_code
_entity_poly.pdbx_strand_id
1 'polypeptide(L)'
;MREVDTGKAIVLDFPDKSHRPIIIVTARLHDARERDLNVITKFIIYTLECATRKCDESIIDNICILFDLKDFSFYNMDYGFVKQLIWLLSRRFPERLGYCLLLNAPFIFSGCWAIIRLWINEVTSNKIVFIRDDNHLSEFIPLDILPNSVTTS
;
A
#
# COMPACT_ATOMS: atom_id res chain seq x y z
N MET A 1 13.35 -7.26 13.32
CA MET A 1 12.28 -7.97 12.65
C MET A 1 12.60 -8.14 11.17
N ARG A 2 12.53 -9.37 10.70
CA ARG A 2 12.90 -9.69 9.30
C ARG A 2 12.08 -8.93 8.28
N GLU A 3 10.78 -8.76 8.55
CA GLU A 3 9.88 -8.08 7.60
C GLU A 3 10.25 -6.60 7.41
N VAL A 4 10.67 -5.92 8.48
CA VAL A 4 11.12 -4.53 8.41
C VAL A 4 12.41 -4.43 7.62
N ASP A 5 13.33 -5.39 7.81
CA ASP A 5 14.64 -5.38 7.16
C ASP A 5 14.57 -5.60 5.65
N THR A 6 13.48 -6.20 5.13
CA THR A 6 13.34 -6.43 3.68
C THR A 6 13.05 -5.15 2.91
N GLY A 7 12.57 -4.09 3.58
CA GLY A 7 12.19 -2.86 2.90
C GLY A 7 10.92 -2.97 2.07
N LYS A 8 10.15 -4.06 2.21
CA LYS A 8 8.94 -4.24 1.39
C LYS A 8 7.82 -3.27 1.73
N ALA A 9 7.83 -2.69 2.92
CA ALA A 9 6.90 -1.61 3.28
C ALA A 9 7.68 -0.54 4.02
N ILE A 10 7.63 0.69 3.50
CA ILE A 10 8.33 1.83 4.10
C ILE A 10 7.37 3.01 4.22
N VAL A 11 7.61 3.84 5.25
CA VAL A 11 6.91 5.10 5.44
C VAL A 11 7.83 6.21 4.99
N LEU A 12 7.38 7.01 4.02
CA LEU A 12 8.20 8.11 3.49
C LEU A 12 8.29 9.27 4.46
N ASP A 13 9.38 10.04 4.36
CA ASP A 13 9.60 11.23 5.19
C ASP A 13 8.78 12.44 4.74
N PHE A 14 8.29 12.42 3.49
CA PHE A 14 7.53 13.53 2.92
C PHE A 14 6.12 13.06 2.55
N PRO A 15 5.10 13.94 2.69
CA PRO A 15 3.71 13.58 2.43
C PRO A 15 3.36 13.64 0.94
N ASP A 16 2.14 13.18 0.61
CA ASP A 16 1.56 13.35 -0.71
C ASP A 16 1.10 14.80 -0.90
N LYS A 17 0.48 15.10 -2.06
CA LYS A 17 0.04 16.47 -2.39
C LYS A 17 -1.10 16.97 -1.51
N SER A 18 -1.77 16.09 -0.79
CA SER A 18 -2.81 16.44 0.18
C SER A 18 -2.33 16.35 1.62
N HIS A 19 -1.00 16.32 1.81
CA HIS A 19 -0.34 16.27 3.12
C HIS A 19 -0.57 14.96 3.89
N ARG A 20 -0.91 13.87 3.19
CA ARG A 20 -1.07 12.56 3.81
C ARG A 20 0.27 11.84 3.91
N PRO A 21 0.56 11.18 5.03
CA PRO A 21 1.72 10.27 5.09
C PRO A 21 1.58 9.18 4.03
N ILE A 22 2.73 8.74 3.47
CA ILE A 22 2.77 7.76 2.40
C ILE A 22 3.43 6.49 2.89
N ILE A 23 2.77 5.34 2.67
CA ILE A 23 3.36 4.02 2.85
C ILE A 23 3.58 3.45 1.44
N ILE A 24 4.80 2.98 1.16
CA ILE A 24 5.09 2.28 -0.09
C ILE A 24 5.27 0.80 0.21
N VAL A 25 4.49 -0.04 -0.46
CA VAL A 25 4.60 -1.50 -0.38
C VAL A 25 5.16 -2.01 -1.71
N THR A 26 6.33 -2.62 -1.65
CA THR A 26 7.00 -3.18 -2.83
C THR A 26 6.70 -4.67 -2.90
N ALA A 27 5.75 -5.05 -3.75
CA ALA A 27 5.22 -6.42 -3.77
C ALA A 27 6.27 -7.47 -4.15
N ARG A 28 7.20 -7.15 -5.05
CA ARG A 28 8.23 -8.12 -5.49
C ARG A 28 9.17 -8.58 -4.37
N LEU A 29 9.20 -7.85 -3.26
CA LEU A 29 10.04 -8.19 -2.11
C LEU A 29 9.34 -9.13 -1.12
N HIS A 30 8.09 -9.49 -1.38
CA HIS A 30 7.30 -10.35 -0.50
C HIS A 30 7.14 -11.74 -1.10
N ASP A 31 7.42 -12.79 -0.32
CA ASP A 31 7.19 -14.17 -0.72
C ASP A 31 6.14 -14.79 0.21
N ALA A 32 4.95 -15.02 -0.33
CA ALA A 32 3.84 -15.58 0.44
C ALA A 32 4.12 -16.99 0.97
N ARG A 33 5.05 -17.72 0.35
CA ARG A 33 5.41 -19.09 0.77
C ARG A 33 6.26 -19.11 2.02
N GLU A 34 6.97 -18.03 2.32
CA GLU A 34 7.96 -17.96 3.40
C GLU A 34 7.51 -17.09 4.57
N ARG A 35 6.26 -16.64 4.58
CA ARG A 35 5.80 -15.73 5.61
C ARG A 35 5.09 -16.47 6.75
N ASP A 36 5.17 -15.88 7.95
CA ASP A 36 4.34 -16.25 9.10
C ASP A 36 3.24 -15.21 9.23
N LEU A 37 1.98 -15.63 9.18
CA LEU A 37 0.84 -14.70 9.18
C LEU A 37 0.80 -13.84 10.45
N ASN A 38 1.19 -14.40 11.61
CA ASN A 38 1.21 -13.62 12.85
C ASN A 38 2.27 -12.53 12.80
N VAL A 39 3.42 -12.82 12.23
CA VAL A 39 4.51 -11.84 12.06
C VAL A 39 4.08 -10.76 11.07
N ILE A 40 3.46 -11.15 9.97
CA ILE A 40 2.95 -10.22 8.96
C ILE A 40 1.89 -9.28 9.57
N THR A 41 0.99 -9.81 10.36
CA THR A 41 -0.05 -9.00 11.02
C THR A 41 0.58 -7.94 11.92
N LYS A 42 1.58 -8.32 12.72
CA LYS A 42 2.30 -7.39 13.58
C LYS A 42 3.03 -6.32 12.77
N PHE A 43 3.61 -6.71 11.64
CA PHE A 43 4.30 -5.80 10.76
C PHE A 43 3.35 -4.78 10.14
N ILE A 44 2.15 -5.22 9.70
CA ILE A 44 1.13 -4.32 9.17
C ILE A 44 0.73 -3.30 10.23
N ILE A 45 0.44 -3.76 11.44
CA ILE A 45 0.04 -2.87 12.54
C ILE A 45 1.15 -1.87 12.84
N TYR A 46 2.40 -2.31 12.92
CA TYR A 46 3.54 -1.44 13.16
C TYR A 46 3.66 -0.36 12.08
N THR A 47 3.55 -0.75 10.81
CA THR A 47 3.67 0.18 9.69
C THR A 47 2.54 1.22 9.69
N LEU A 48 1.31 0.77 9.94
CA LEU A 48 0.16 1.67 10.00
C LEU A 48 0.27 2.65 11.17
N GLU A 49 0.76 2.19 12.32
CA GLU A 49 0.96 3.05 13.47
C GLU A 49 2.06 4.08 13.22
N CYS A 50 3.15 3.70 12.56
CA CYS A 50 4.20 4.63 12.18
C CYS A 50 3.68 5.74 11.25
N ALA A 51 2.88 5.36 10.25
CA ALA A 51 2.28 6.32 9.34
C ALA A 51 1.29 7.22 10.05
N THR A 52 0.47 6.65 10.92
CA THR A 52 -0.53 7.41 11.69
C THR A 52 0.13 8.48 12.56
N ARG A 53 1.29 8.19 13.16
CA ARG A 53 2.02 9.18 13.97
C ARG A 53 2.51 10.37 13.15
N LYS A 54 2.66 10.22 11.84
CA LYS A 54 3.07 11.31 10.95
C LYS A 54 1.89 12.16 10.49
N CYS A 55 0.67 11.78 10.81
CA CYS A 55 -0.51 12.57 10.49
C CYS A 55 -0.54 13.82 11.35
N ASP A 56 -0.85 14.96 10.74
CA ASP A 56 -1.18 16.16 11.48
C ASP A 56 -2.67 16.10 11.83
N GLU A 57 -2.97 15.69 13.05
CA GLU A 57 -4.34 15.44 13.49
C GLU A 57 -5.25 16.67 13.39
N SER A 58 -4.67 17.86 13.37
CA SER A 58 -5.47 19.08 13.23
C SER A 58 -5.91 19.33 11.78
N ILE A 59 -5.27 18.66 10.80
CA ILE A 59 -5.51 18.88 9.38
C ILE A 59 -5.85 17.58 8.65
N ILE A 60 -5.00 16.55 8.78
CA ILE A 60 -5.10 15.30 8.03
C ILE A 60 -5.04 14.11 8.99
N ASP A 61 -5.99 13.19 8.88
CA ASP A 61 -6.06 12.01 9.72
C ASP A 61 -6.06 10.69 8.92
N ASN A 62 -5.77 10.75 7.62
CA ASN A 62 -5.70 9.55 6.79
C ASN A 62 -4.37 9.44 6.06
N ILE A 63 -4.12 8.27 5.45
CA ILE A 63 -2.86 7.92 4.83
C ILE A 63 -3.04 7.55 3.37
N CYS A 64 -1.94 7.64 2.61
CA CYS A 64 -1.87 7.19 1.22
C CYS A 64 -1.00 5.93 1.17
N ILE A 65 -1.52 4.84 0.59
CA ILE A 65 -0.76 3.61 0.41
C ILE A 65 -0.48 3.43 -1.07
N LEU A 66 0.80 3.28 -1.41
CA LEU A 66 1.24 3.02 -2.78
C LEU A 66 1.75 1.59 -2.88
N PHE A 67 1.07 0.76 -3.68
CA PHE A 67 1.52 -0.60 -3.98
C PHE A 67 2.29 -0.58 -5.30
N ASP A 68 3.58 -0.87 -5.25
CA ASP A 68 4.40 -1.03 -6.44
C ASP A 68 4.35 -2.50 -6.87
N LEU A 69 3.66 -2.76 -7.96
CA LEU A 69 3.43 -4.10 -8.50
C LEU A 69 4.38 -4.45 -9.64
N LYS A 70 5.44 -3.67 -9.82
CA LYS A 70 6.46 -3.98 -10.83
C LYS A 70 7.07 -5.35 -10.54
N ASP A 71 7.22 -6.16 -11.59
CA ASP A 71 7.75 -7.52 -11.50
C ASP A 71 6.94 -8.45 -10.58
N PHE A 72 5.67 -8.14 -10.41
CA PHE A 72 4.75 -8.96 -9.59
C PHE A 72 4.65 -10.38 -10.19
N SER A 73 4.74 -11.38 -9.29
CA SER A 73 4.55 -12.77 -9.64
C SER A 73 3.53 -13.41 -8.69
N PHE A 74 3.09 -14.63 -8.98
CA PHE A 74 2.14 -15.33 -8.09
C PHE A 74 2.72 -15.56 -6.70
N TYR A 75 4.05 -15.67 -6.56
CA TYR A 75 4.68 -15.84 -5.25
C TYR A 75 4.56 -14.59 -4.37
N ASN A 76 4.35 -13.44 -4.99
CA ASN A 76 4.16 -12.18 -4.27
C ASN A 76 2.71 -12.00 -3.81
N MET A 77 1.76 -12.74 -4.40
CA MET A 77 0.34 -12.62 -4.03
C MET A 77 0.08 -13.36 -2.73
N ASP A 78 -0.30 -12.62 -1.73
CA ASP A 78 -0.60 -13.16 -0.41
C ASP A 78 -2.01 -12.72 -0.02
N TYR A 79 -2.98 -13.59 -0.31
CA TYR A 79 -4.38 -13.28 0.00
C TYR A 79 -4.61 -13.13 1.50
N GLY A 80 -3.88 -13.89 2.32
CA GLY A 80 -3.95 -13.75 3.77
C GLY A 80 -3.50 -12.37 4.22
N PHE A 81 -2.38 -11.87 3.67
CA PHE A 81 -1.89 -10.52 3.93
C PHE A 81 -2.93 -9.47 3.53
N VAL A 82 -3.48 -9.58 2.32
CA VAL A 82 -4.44 -8.61 1.80
C VAL A 82 -5.71 -8.59 2.66
N LYS A 83 -6.22 -9.75 3.04
CA LYS A 83 -7.39 -9.84 3.91
C LYS A 83 -7.14 -9.19 5.26
N GLN A 84 -5.97 -9.43 5.86
CA GLN A 84 -5.61 -8.81 7.13
C GLN A 84 -5.50 -7.30 7.01
N LEU A 85 -4.90 -6.81 5.92
CA LEU A 85 -4.79 -5.38 5.70
C LEU A 85 -6.17 -4.72 5.56
N ILE A 86 -7.06 -5.33 4.77
CA ILE A 86 -8.43 -4.83 4.58
C ILE A 86 -9.18 -4.83 5.92
N TRP A 87 -9.06 -5.92 6.68
CA TRP A 87 -9.72 -6.05 7.97
C TRP A 87 -9.25 -4.99 8.97
N LEU A 88 -7.92 -4.78 9.04
CA LEU A 88 -7.34 -3.79 9.95
C LEU A 88 -7.75 -2.37 9.57
N LEU A 89 -7.74 -2.05 8.28
CA LEU A 89 -8.17 -0.73 7.82
C LEU A 89 -9.64 -0.48 8.10
N SER A 90 -10.46 -1.53 8.05
CA SER A 90 -11.91 -1.41 8.31
C SER A 90 -12.26 -1.35 9.79
N ARG A 91 -11.50 -2.05 10.65
CA ARG A 91 -11.85 -2.24 12.05
C ARG A 91 -11.01 -1.40 13.02
N ARG A 92 -9.69 -1.43 12.83
CA ARG A 92 -8.76 -0.77 13.75
C ARG A 92 -8.42 0.65 13.31
N PHE A 93 -8.42 0.90 12.00
CA PHE A 93 -8.06 2.21 11.43
C PHE A 93 -9.17 2.70 10.50
N PRO A 94 -10.45 2.78 10.98
CA PRO A 94 -11.54 3.21 10.11
C PRO A 94 -11.29 4.64 9.60
N GLU A 95 -11.59 4.86 8.33
CA GLU A 95 -11.43 6.15 7.66
C GLU A 95 -9.98 6.66 7.58
N ARG A 96 -8.99 5.81 7.92
CA ARG A 96 -7.58 6.19 7.82
C ARG A 96 -7.02 6.08 6.41
N LEU A 97 -7.69 5.35 5.53
CA LEU A 97 -7.24 5.26 4.15
C LEU A 97 -7.74 6.46 3.35
N GLY A 98 -6.80 7.27 2.83
CA GLY A 98 -7.10 8.37 1.92
C GLY A 98 -7.15 7.89 0.48
N TYR A 99 -6.04 7.32 0.00
CA TYR A 99 -5.93 6.70 -1.32
C TYR A 99 -5.11 5.44 -1.26
N CYS A 100 -5.43 4.49 -2.13
CA CYS A 100 -4.62 3.31 -2.39
C CYS A 100 -4.25 3.34 -3.87
N LEU A 101 -2.98 3.57 -4.17
CA LEU A 101 -2.49 3.71 -5.55
C LEU A 101 -1.81 2.40 -5.96
N LEU A 102 -2.24 1.85 -7.11
CA LEU A 102 -1.68 0.62 -7.66
C LEU A 102 -0.81 0.97 -8.86
N LEU A 103 0.50 0.81 -8.71
CA LEU A 103 1.51 1.23 -9.68
C LEU A 103 2.08 0.02 -10.39
N ASN A 104 2.26 0.12 -11.71
CA ASN A 104 2.89 -0.92 -12.54
C ASN A 104 2.17 -2.28 -12.48
N ALA A 105 0.85 -2.31 -12.33
CA ALA A 105 0.09 -3.55 -12.25
C ALA A 105 0.22 -4.36 -13.54
N PRO A 106 0.84 -5.56 -13.52
CA PRO A 106 0.96 -6.38 -14.71
C PRO A 106 -0.36 -7.08 -15.02
N PHE A 107 -0.46 -7.64 -16.23
CA PHE A 107 -1.67 -8.31 -16.67
C PHE A 107 -2.10 -9.45 -15.72
N ILE A 108 -1.14 -10.20 -15.17
CA ILE A 108 -1.46 -11.31 -14.26
C ILE A 108 -2.17 -10.84 -12.99
N PHE A 109 -1.98 -9.59 -12.60
CA PHE A 109 -2.64 -9.03 -11.41
C PHE A 109 -4.16 -8.91 -11.60
N SER A 110 -4.63 -8.83 -12.84
CA SER A 110 -6.06 -8.67 -13.11
C SER A 110 -6.89 -9.82 -12.53
N GLY A 111 -6.35 -11.06 -12.57
CA GLY A 111 -7.00 -12.21 -11.96
C GLY A 111 -7.06 -12.12 -10.45
N CYS A 112 -5.97 -11.65 -9.84
CA CYS A 112 -5.92 -11.43 -8.39
C CYS A 112 -6.90 -10.33 -7.98
N TRP A 113 -6.95 -9.25 -8.75
CA TRP A 113 -7.84 -8.13 -8.47
C TRP A 113 -9.31 -8.55 -8.52
N ALA A 114 -9.68 -9.43 -9.46
CA ALA A 114 -11.04 -9.94 -9.57
C ALA A 114 -11.50 -10.64 -8.27
N ILE A 115 -10.57 -11.25 -7.52
CA ILE A 115 -10.85 -11.87 -6.23
C ILE A 115 -10.86 -10.82 -5.12
N ILE A 116 -9.85 -9.97 -5.07
CA ILE A 116 -9.67 -8.98 -4.00
C ILE A 116 -10.85 -8.02 -3.93
N ARG A 117 -11.34 -7.56 -5.06
CA ARG A 117 -12.44 -6.59 -5.10
C ARG A 117 -13.72 -7.08 -4.44
N LEU A 118 -13.89 -8.41 -4.31
CA LEU A 118 -15.05 -9.00 -3.65
C LEU A 118 -15.04 -8.78 -2.14
N TRP A 119 -13.87 -8.48 -1.58
CA TRP A 119 -13.70 -8.24 -0.13
C TRP A 119 -13.79 -6.77 0.25
N ILE A 120 -13.88 -5.87 -0.73
CA ILE A 120 -13.78 -4.43 -0.53
C ILE A 120 -15.17 -3.82 -0.69
N ASN A 121 -15.57 -2.94 0.25
CA ASN A 121 -16.82 -2.23 0.12
C ASN A 121 -16.69 -1.04 -0.84
N GLU A 122 -17.81 -0.41 -1.17
CA GLU A 122 -17.84 0.69 -2.13
C GLU A 122 -16.99 1.89 -1.68
N VAL A 123 -17.02 2.21 -0.41
CA VAL A 123 -16.25 3.34 0.13
C VAL A 123 -14.74 3.13 -0.10
N THR A 124 -14.24 1.94 0.22
CA THR A 124 -12.83 1.62 0.02
C THR A 124 -12.51 1.52 -1.47
N SER A 125 -13.40 0.91 -2.26
CA SER A 125 -13.20 0.76 -3.70
C SER A 125 -13.00 2.12 -4.39
N ASN A 126 -13.73 3.15 -3.95
CA ASN A 126 -13.61 4.49 -4.53
C ASN A 126 -12.27 5.16 -4.22
N LYS A 127 -11.50 4.63 -3.28
CA LYS A 127 -10.19 5.16 -2.89
C LYS A 127 -9.05 4.45 -3.61
N ILE A 128 -9.33 3.41 -4.38
CA ILE A 128 -8.32 2.64 -5.10
C ILE A 128 -8.18 3.17 -6.52
N VAL A 129 -6.95 3.53 -6.90
CA VAL A 129 -6.66 4.13 -8.21
C VAL A 129 -5.54 3.35 -8.87
N PHE A 130 -5.79 2.87 -10.10
CA PHE A 130 -4.76 2.26 -10.94
C PHE A 130 -3.99 3.37 -11.65
N ILE A 131 -2.70 3.49 -11.37
CA ILE A 131 -1.85 4.54 -11.94
C ILE A 131 -1.40 4.13 -13.34
N ARG A 132 -1.57 5.02 -14.32
CA ARG A 132 -1.28 4.76 -15.73
C ARG A 132 0.15 5.13 -16.12
N ASP A 133 0.65 6.26 -15.61
CA ASP A 133 1.95 6.79 -15.98
C ASP A 133 2.42 7.80 -14.92
N ASP A 134 3.60 8.40 -15.14
CA ASP A 134 4.15 9.37 -14.21
C ASP A 134 3.28 10.62 -14.06
N ASN A 135 2.67 11.08 -15.14
CA ASN A 135 1.78 12.23 -15.07
C ASN A 135 0.58 11.96 -14.17
N HIS A 136 0.00 10.75 -14.27
CA HIS A 136 -1.10 10.35 -13.42
C HIS A 136 -0.66 10.26 -11.96
N LEU A 137 0.50 9.65 -11.70
CA LEU A 137 1.06 9.54 -10.36
C LEU A 137 1.33 10.92 -9.75
N SER A 138 1.82 11.87 -10.55
CA SER A 138 2.13 13.22 -10.08
C SER A 138 0.92 13.99 -9.60
N GLU A 139 -0.29 13.56 -9.95
CA GLU A 139 -1.52 14.17 -9.43
C GLU A 139 -1.70 13.89 -7.93
N PHE A 140 -1.07 12.84 -7.41
CA PHE A 140 -1.21 12.41 -6.01
C PHE A 140 0.06 12.64 -5.20
N ILE A 141 1.23 12.36 -5.78
CA ILE A 141 2.52 12.38 -5.09
C ILE A 141 3.55 13.17 -5.90
N PRO A 142 4.29 14.10 -5.28
CA PRO A 142 5.43 14.71 -5.93
C PRO A 142 6.46 13.64 -6.31
N LEU A 143 6.85 13.57 -7.59
CA LEU A 143 7.71 12.49 -8.05
C LEU A 143 9.12 12.54 -7.47
N ASP A 144 9.58 13.73 -7.09
CA ASP A 144 10.93 13.93 -6.58
C ASP A 144 11.14 13.34 -5.17
N ILE A 145 10.07 13.03 -4.43
CA ILE A 145 10.19 12.43 -3.10
C ILE A 145 10.19 10.91 -3.14
N LEU A 146 9.93 10.30 -4.30
CA LEU A 146 9.86 8.84 -4.43
C LEU A 146 11.25 8.22 -4.47
N PRO A 147 11.45 7.04 -3.84
CA PRO A 147 12.70 6.30 -4.00
C PRO A 147 12.97 5.95 -5.46
N ASN A 148 14.26 5.85 -5.82
CA ASN A 148 14.65 5.50 -7.19
C ASN A 148 14.13 4.11 -7.63
N SER A 149 13.85 3.23 -6.68
CA SER A 149 13.30 1.90 -6.97
C SER A 149 11.85 1.95 -7.43
N VAL A 150 11.15 3.06 -7.21
CA VAL A 150 9.75 3.22 -7.57
C VAL A 150 9.65 4.05 -8.84
N THR A 151 9.41 3.39 -9.96
CA THR A 151 9.29 4.05 -11.26
C THR A 151 8.13 3.45 -12.04
N THR A 152 7.47 4.27 -12.86
CA THR A 152 6.53 3.75 -13.85
C THR A 152 7.33 3.29 -15.07
N SER A 153 6.92 2.20 -15.66
CA SER A 153 7.63 1.67 -16.82
C SER A 153 6.72 1.47 -17.99
#